data_dcdf655ed3d829c83ac66b0e51b2d319
#
_entry.id   dcdf655ed3d829c83ac66b0e51b2d319
#
_cell.length_a   1.000
_cell.length_b   1.000
_cell.length_c   1.000
_cell.angle_alpha   90.00
_cell.angle_beta   90.00
_cell.angle_gamma   90.00
#
_symmetry.space_group_name_H-M   'P 1'
#
loop_
_entity.id
_entity.type
_entity.pdbx_description
1 polymer ?
#
loop_
_entity_poly.entity_id
_entity_poly.type
_entity_poly.pdbx_seq_one_letter_code
_entity_poly.pdbx_strand_id
1 'polypeptide(L)'
;MDSFYNEKYLNQQKMKNQRKKSFVRKNSHLRNLMQTIIVCAWLMTSPGIMKNSYAQGTTTQRPDVVAVYYPHWHNYDHGSSWKGEGWTEWVEMAAAKPKFPGHEQPKVCTWGDFDESDPKWVAKEIDLAADHGIDVFMYDWYWYSGVRTMEEALEQGFLKAKNRNRMKFALMWANHDRRDQFYPEHGAPRTVWFPIRHSSNDLTRVIDYCIENYFKEPNYWKVDGGLFFSIYRAENFVKEIGGQEKTKALFDEMNEKLKEACLPPMHWSGMVLTPEGAELLKKAGFSSTSRYNIKSGKVDPDFTEKYEDMMDAHVKHWEKMTSKSSLVNIPVVTMGWDATPRCRQDVPWPYSLKEYPYVPVVVGNTPKRFEQLLQDAANHCKNDPHHPYGVLLNAWNEWTEGCYLLPESRTGTAYLEAIKNVFGTKDH
;
A
#
# COMPACT_ATOMS: atom_id res chain seq x y z
N MET A 1 -24.28 19.17 -18.79
CA MET A 1 -23.60 19.49 -17.52
C MET A 1 -22.07 19.35 -17.60
N ASP A 2 -21.54 18.62 -18.57
CA ASP A 2 -20.07 18.37 -18.68
C ASP A 2 -19.20 19.55 -19.12
N SER A 3 -19.80 20.57 -19.79
CA SER A 3 -19.05 21.74 -20.28
C SER A 3 -18.64 22.71 -19.16
N PHE A 4 -19.46 22.87 -18.13
CA PHE A 4 -19.24 23.83 -17.04
C PHE A 4 -18.15 23.40 -16.05
N TYR A 5 -17.99 22.08 -15.84
CA TYR A 5 -16.97 21.54 -14.94
C TYR A 5 -15.56 21.61 -15.53
N ASN A 6 -15.45 21.36 -16.84
CA ASN A 6 -14.15 21.43 -17.53
C ASN A 6 -13.58 22.86 -17.57
N GLU A 7 -14.42 23.88 -17.71
CA GLU A 7 -13.98 25.29 -17.75
C GLU A 7 -13.49 25.80 -16.39
N LYS A 8 -14.16 25.40 -15.30
CA LYS A 8 -13.76 25.79 -13.94
C LYS A 8 -12.43 25.17 -13.53
N TYR A 9 -12.22 23.91 -13.91
CA TYR A 9 -10.96 23.18 -13.64
C TYR A 9 -9.78 23.76 -14.43
N LEU A 10 -9.98 24.06 -15.72
CA LEU A 10 -8.97 24.69 -16.58
C LEU A 10 -8.60 26.10 -16.08
N ASN A 11 -9.54 26.84 -15.53
CA ASN A 11 -9.31 28.19 -15.01
C ASN A 11 -8.53 28.15 -13.67
N GLN A 12 -8.77 27.17 -12.80
CA GLN A 12 -7.97 26.96 -11.59
C GLN A 12 -6.53 26.58 -11.92
N GLN A 13 -6.31 25.71 -12.89
CA GLN A 13 -4.98 25.33 -13.36
C GLN A 13 -4.22 26.52 -13.98
N LYS A 14 -4.90 27.37 -14.73
CA LYS A 14 -4.32 28.61 -15.31
C LYS A 14 -3.89 29.59 -14.21
N MET A 15 -4.70 29.76 -13.16
CA MET A 15 -4.34 30.64 -12.02
C MET A 15 -3.17 30.10 -11.19
N LYS A 16 -3.09 28.78 -10.96
CA LYS A 16 -1.95 28.14 -10.27
C LYS A 16 -0.66 28.32 -11.09
N ASN A 17 -0.72 28.15 -12.40
CA ASN A 17 0.43 28.31 -13.28
C ASN A 17 0.90 29.79 -13.42
N GLN A 18 0.00 30.76 -13.36
CA GLN A 18 0.37 32.18 -13.33
C GLN A 18 1.05 32.56 -12.03
N ARG A 19 0.60 32.04 -10.89
CA ARG A 19 1.28 32.25 -9.58
C ARG A 19 2.67 31.61 -9.54
N LYS A 20 2.85 30.40 -10.11
CA LYS A 20 4.18 29.76 -10.25
C LYS A 20 5.13 30.59 -11.12
N LYS A 21 4.67 31.14 -12.24
CA LYS A 21 5.52 31.99 -13.14
C LYS A 21 5.94 33.31 -12.49
N SER A 22 5.11 33.91 -11.63
CA SER A 22 5.49 35.12 -10.89
C SER A 22 6.49 34.86 -9.78
N PHE A 23 6.45 33.68 -9.14
CA PHE A 23 7.40 33.27 -8.11
C PHE A 23 8.79 32.95 -8.68
N VAL A 24 8.84 32.30 -9.85
CA VAL A 24 10.10 31.96 -10.55
C VAL A 24 10.80 33.23 -11.08
N ARG A 25 10.05 34.25 -11.52
CA ARG A 25 10.64 35.53 -11.98
C ARG A 25 11.27 36.36 -10.87
N LYS A 26 10.82 36.21 -9.62
CA LYS A 26 11.41 36.93 -8.47
C LYS A 26 12.72 36.33 -7.96
N ASN A 27 12.98 35.05 -8.23
CA ASN A 27 14.16 34.36 -7.74
C ASN A 27 15.35 34.29 -8.74
N SER A 28 15.17 34.78 -9.98
CA SER A 28 16.24 34.77 -10.98
C SER A 28 17.29 35.90 -10.80
N HIS A 29 17.03 36.89 -9.96
CA HIS A 29 18.00 37.97 -9.67
C HIS A 29 18.91 37.72 -8.47
N LEU A 30 18.78 36.64 -7.74
CA LEU A 30 19.61 36.29 -6.57
C LEU A 30 20.63 35.16 -6.80
N ARG A 31 20.77 34.67 -8.03
CA ARG A 31 21.64 33.52 -8.35
C ARG A 31 23.01 33.88 -8.96
N ASN A 32 23.37 35.14 -9.08
CA ASN A 32 24.63 35.55 -9.74
C ASN A 32 25.71 36.06 -8.79
N LEU A 33 25.69 35.71 -7.51
CA LEU A 33 26.79 36.01 -6.61
C LEU A 33 27.06 34.81 -5.70
N MET A 34 27.84 33.84 -6.13
CA MET A 34 28.74 32.98 -5.35
C MET A 34 29.30 31.86 -6.21
N GLN A 35 30.22 32.22 -7.11
CA GLN A 35 31.25 31.29 -7.58
C GLN A 35 32.57 31.74 -6.95
N THR A 36 33.06 30.99 -5.98
CA THR A 36 34.48 31.09 -5.58
C THR A 36 34.92 29.76 -4.96
N ILE A 37 35.70 29.04 -5.75
CA ILE A 37 36.88 28.22 -5.42
C ILE A 37 36.75 27.20 -4.28
N ILE A 38 36.77 25.89 -4.66
CA ILE A 38 37.46 24.85 -3.89
C ILE A 38 38.34 24.06 -4.86
N VAL A 39 39.64 24.19 -4.66
CA VAL A 39 40.70 23.43 -5.31
C VAL A 39 40.77 22.06 -4.62
N CYS A 40 40.45 20.97 -5.33
CA CYS A 40 40.71 19.63 -4.84
C CYS A 40 42.12 19.19 -5.24
N ALA A 41 42.95 18.98 -4.23
CA ALA A 41 44.28 18.38 -4.38
C ALA A 41 44.12 16.87 -4.75
N TRP A 42 44.70 16.47 -5.86
CA TRP A 42 44.88 15.09 -6.25
C TRP A 42 46.05 14.47 -5.46
N LEU A 43 45.78 13.42 -4.71
CA LEU A 43 46.81 12.46 -4.28
C LEU A 43 46.54 11.14 -5.03
N MET A 44 47.39 10.87 -6.03
CA MET A 44 47.47 9.54 -6.65
C MET A 44 48.15 8.58 -5.68
N THR A 45 47.50 7.50 -5.34
CA THR A 45 48.11 6.28 -4.80
C THR A 45 47.61 5.08 -5.61
N SER A 46 48.53 4.19 -5.91
CA SER A 46 48.51 3.02 -6.79
C SER A 46 47.32 2.07 -6.64
N PRO A 47 46.91 1.29 -7.67
CA PRO A 47 45.83 0.35 -7.60
C PRO A 47 46.24 -0.92 -6.86
N GLY A 48 45.96 -0.97 -5.57
CA GLY A 48 45.91 -2.20 -4.83
C GLY A 48 44.63 -2.95 -5.16
N ILE A 49 44.73 -4.17 -5.66
CA ILE A 49 43.62 -5.09 -5.88
C ILE A 49 43.00 -5.39 -4.51
N MET A 50 42.00 -4.63 -4.10
CA MET A 50 41.14 -5.04 -2.98
C MET A 50 40.15 -6.09 -3.53
N LYS A 51 40.44 -7.35 -3.20
CA LYS A 51 39.39 -8.39 -3.17
C LYS A 51 38.36 -7.94 -2.14
N ASN A 52 37.23 -7.42 -2.61
CA ASN A 52 36.06 -7.27 -1.75
C ASN A 52 35.58 -8.66 -1.33
N SER A 53 36.12 -9.16 -0.24
CA SER A 53 35.45 -10.19 0.54
C SER A 53 34.26 -9.49 1.22
N TYR A 54 33.09 -9.60 0.62
CA TYR A 54 31.84 -9.40 1.36
C TYR A 54 31.83 -10.46 2.45
N ALA A 55 32.24 -10.07 3.65
CA ALA A 55 31.94 -10.83 4.83
C ALA A 55 30.41 -10.84 4.93
N GLN A 56 29.81 -12.01 4.63
CA GLN A 56 28.46 -12.34 5.08
C GLN A 56 28.45 -12.32 6.61
N GLY A 57 28.31 -11.14 7.18
CA GLY A 57 27.88 -10.99 8.55
C GLY A 57 26.41 -11.40 8.58
N THR A 58 26.14 -12.64 8.97
CA THR A 58 24.79 -13.09 9.32
C THR A 58 24.34 -12.41 10.62
N THR A 59 24.09 -11.13 10.59
CA THR A 59 23.14 -10.53 11.52
C THR A 59 21.78 -10.95 10.97
N THR A 60 21.15 -11.91 11.62
CA THR A 60 19.76 -12.32 11.37
C THR A 60 18.82 -11.18 11.78
N GLN A 61 18.85 -10.10 11.03
CA GLN A 61 17.88 -9.03 11.21
C GLN A 61 16.52 -9.59 10.78
N ARG A 62 15.51 -9.49 11.66
CA ARG A 62 14.16 -9.93 11.33
C ARG A 62 13.65 -9.20 10.08
N PRO A 63 12.75 -9.83 9.30
CA PRO A 63 12.11 -9.13 8.16
C PRO A 63 11.42 -7.86 8.62
N ASP A 64 11.31 -6.84 7.75
CA ASP A 64 10.49 -5.66 8.00
C ASP A 64 9.01 -6.07 8.08
N VAL A 65 8.28 -5.55 9.06
CA VAL A 65 6.83 -5.73 9.17
C VAL A 65 6.16 -4.55 8.48
N VAL A 66 5.45 -4.85 7.38
CA VAL A 66 4.87 -3.86 6.47
C VAL A 66 3.36 -3.91 6.57
N ALA A 67 2.72 -2.86 7.05
CA ALA A 67 1.25 -2.79 7.10
C ALA A 67 0.71 -1.99 5.91
N VAL A 68 -0.25 -2.56 5.19
CA VAL A 68 -1.00 -1.84 4.15
C VAL A 68 -1.84 -0.75 4.83
N TYR A 69 -1.71 0.47 4.33
CA TYR A 69 -2.44 1.64 4.83
C TYR A 69 -3.46 2.08 3.79
N TYR A 70 -4.74 1.97 4.11
CA TYR A 70 -5.86 2.38 3.27
C TYR A 70 -6.26 3.83 3.60
N PRO A 71 -6.03 4.82 2.72
CA PRO A 71 -6.14 6.25 3.06
C PRO A 71 -7.54 6.80 2.78
N HIS A 72 -8.58 6.37 3.49
CA HIS A 72 -9.98 6.72 3.19
C HIS A 72 -10.80 7.21 4.40
N TRP A 73 -10.11 7.57 5.50
CA TRP A 73 -10.72 7.93 6.78
C TRP A 73 -10.73 9.44 7.03
N HIS A 74 -10.66 10.23 5.97
CA HIS A 74 -10.75 11.69 5.97
C HIS A 74 -11.71 12.17 4.89
N ASN A 75 -12.16 13.42 5.02
CA ASN A 75 -12.97 14.05 3.98
C ASN A 75 -12.06 14.48 2.83
N TYR A 76 -12.40 14.11 1.61
CA TYR A 76 -11.69 14.48 0.39
C TYR A 76 -12.67 14.91 -0.70
N ASP A 77 -12.23 15.80 -1.61
CA ASP A 77 -13.09 16.48 -2.58
C ASP A 77 -13.97 15.53 -3.41
N HIS A 78 -13.40 14.42 -3.88
CA HIS A 78 -14.15 13.44 -4.69
C HIS A 78 -15.16 12.65 -3.86
N GLY A 79 -14.82 12.29 -2.61
CA GLY A 79 -15.74 11.63 -1.70
C GLY A 79 -16.97 12.48 -1.45
N SER A 80 -16.76 13.75 -1.11
CA SER A 80 -17.84 14.73 -0.90
C SER A 80 -18.70 14.93 -2.13
N SER A 81 -18.13 14.95 -3.32
CA SER A 81 -18.91 15.13 -4.57
C SER A 81 -19.76 13.92 -4.96
N TRP A 82 -19.40 12.71 -4.50
CA TRP A 82 -20.12 11.47 -4.84
C TRP A 82 -21.12 11.02 -3.79
N LYS A 83 -20.81 11.24 -2.53
CA LYS A 83 -21.57 10.72 -1.38
C LYS A 83 -22.20 11.83 -0.52
N GLY A 84 -21.84 13.08 -0.76
CA GLY A 84 -22.30 14.24 0.00
C GLY A 84 -21.19 14.88 0.83
N GLU A 85 -21.38 16.14 1.18
CA GLU A 85 -20.43 16.93 1.94
C GLU A 85 -20.10 16.27 3.30
N GLY A 86 -18.81 16.16 3.60
CA GLY A 86 -18.32 15.60 4.87
C GLY A 86 -18.36 14.07 4.95
N TRP A 87 -18.68 13.36 3.87
CA TRP A 87 -18.70 11.91 3.90
C TRP A 87 -17.28 11.32 4.09
N THR A 88 -17.20 10.31 4.96
CA THR A 88 -16.03 9.44 5.17
C THR A 88 -16.51 8.00 5.32
N GLU A 89 -15.62 7.02 5.25
CA GLU A 89 -16.00 5.61 5.49
C GLU A 89 -16.49 5.34 6.92
N TRP A 90 -16.29 6.24 7.88
CA TRP A 90 -16.88 6.10 9.21
C TRP A 90 -18.41 6.03 9.17
N VAL A 91 -19.05 6.67 8.18
CA VAL A 91 -20.49 6.58 7.97
C VAL A 91 -20.93 5.14 7.68
N GLU A 92 -20.17 4.42 6.87
CA GLU A 92 -20.44 3.03 6.50
C GLU A 92 -20.22 2.10 7.69
N MET A 93 -19.16 2.33 8.47
CA MET A 93 -18.90 1.58 9.70
C MET A 93 -20.01 1.76 10.72
N ALA A 94 -20.48 2.97 10.96
CA ALA A 94 -21.55 3.26 11.89
C ALA A 94 -22.90 2.66 11.46
N ALA A 95 -23.15 2.55 10.17
CA ALA A 95 -24.37 2.00 9.59
C ALA A 95 -24.40 0.47 9.52
N ALA A 96 -23.25 -0.20 9.67
CA ALA A 96 -23.14 -1.65 9.56
C ALA A 96 -24.00 -2.39 10.61
N LYS A 97 -24.63 -3.51 10.20
CA LYS A 97 -25.49 -4.32 11.05
C LYS A 97 -25.06 -5.78 11.03
N PRO A 98 -25.27 -6.52 12.14
CA PRO A 98 -25.10 -7.96 12.15
C PRO A 98 -25.95 -8.63 11.06
N LYS A 99 -25.39 -9.57 10.32
CA LYS A 99 -26.05 -10.30 9.25
C LYS A 99 -26.53 -11.69 9.67
N PHE A 100 -25.91 -12.26 10.71
CA PHE A 100 -26.23 -13.59 11.24
C PHE A 100 -25.93 -13.64 12.75
N PRO A 101 -26.43 -14.64 13.49
CA PRO A 101 -26.14 -14.79 14.92
C PRO A 101 -24.63 -14.87 15.19
N GLY A 102 -24.13 -14.04 16.10
CA GLY A 102 -22.70 -13.97 16.42
C GLY A 102 -21.87 -13.11 15.46
N HIS A 103 -22.47 -12.53 14.43
CA HIS A 103 -21.77 -11.57 13.56
C HIS A 103 -21.53 -10.24 14.29
N GLU A 104 -20.28 -9.87 14.42
CA GLU A 104 -19.87 -8.70 15.19
C GLU A 104 -19.78 -7.45 14.32
N GLN A 105 -20.88 -6.74 14.17
CA GLN A 105 -20.97 -5.42 13.54
C GLN A 105 -21.89 -4.51 14.39
N PRO A 106 -21.67 -3.17 14.39
CA PRO A 106 -20.52 -2.46 13.82
C PRO A 106 -19.23 -2.70 14.59
N LYS A 107 -18.09 -2.64 13.91
CA LYS A 107 -16.77 -2.53 14.56
C LYS A 107 -16.55 -1.09 14.98
N VAL A 108 -16.00 -0.88 16.17
CA VAL A 108 -15.86 0.46 16.74
C VAL A 108 -14.40 0.74 17.10
N CYS A 109 -13.82 1.74 16.45
CA CYS A 109 -12.51 2.23 16.81
C CYS A 109 -12.56 2.92 18.19
N THR A 110 -11.66 2.56 19.11
CA THR A 110 -11.63 3.18 20.45
C THR A 110 -11.19 4.65 20.44
N TRP A 111 -10.63 5.10 19.33
CA TRP A 111 -10.24 6.50 19.14
C TRP A 111 -11.37 7.38 18.59
N GLY A 112 -12.51 6.78 18.24
CA GLY A 112 -13.60 7.45 17.53
C GLY A 112 -13.29 7.64 16.05
N ASP A 113 -14.09 8.47 15.40
CA ASP A 113 -13.97 8.81 13.99
C ASP A 113 -12.89 9.88 13.83
N PHE A 114 -11.66 9.47 13.62
CA PHE A 114 -10.53 10.38 13.44
C PHE A 114 -10.30 10.70 11.97
N ASP A 115 -9.58 11.80 11.74
CA ASP A 115 -9.20 12.28 10.40
C ASP A 115 -7.70 12.01 10.18
N GLU A 116 -7.37 11.09 9.28
CA GLU A 116 -6.00 10.70 8.97
C GLU A 116 -5.23 11.73 8.11
N SER A 117 -5.88 12.80 7.67
CA SER A 117 -5.20 13.97 7.10
C SER A 117 -4.66 14.91 8.18
N ASP A 118 -5.09 14.79 9.43
CA ASP A 118 -4.52 15.53 10.57
C ASP A 118 -3.22 14.85 11.06
N PRO A 119 -2.06 15.51 10.95
CA PRO A 119 -0.77 14.95 11.35
C PRO A 119 -0.68 14.61 12.85
N LYS A 120 -1.57 15.12 13.69
CA LYS A 120 -1.63 14.76 15.11
C LYS A 120 -2.19 13.36 15.30
N TRP A 121 -3.21 12.98 14.52
CA TRP A 121 -3.76 11.63 14.53
C TRP A 121 -2.75 10.63 13.97
N VAL A 122 -2.16 10.95 12.81
CA VAL A 122 -1.13 10.08 12.22
C VAL A 122 0.09 9.93 13.14
N ALA A 123 0.46 10.96 13.91
CA ALA A 123 1.51 10.82 14.91
C ALA A 123 1.16 9.77 16.00
N LYS A 124 -0.12 9.65 16.40
CA LYS A 124 -0.58 8.59 17.33
C LYS A 124 -0.53 7.21 16.67
N GLU A 125 -0.91 7.11 15.39
CA GLU A 125 -0.82 5.85 14.62
C GLU A 125 0.64 5.40 14.48
N ILE A 126 1.55 6.31 14.15
CA ILE A 126 3.00 6.04 14.05
C ILE A 126 3.55 5.51 15.38
N ASP A 127 3.25 6.19 16.50
CA ASP A 127 3.70 5.74 17.80
C ASP A 127 3.15 4.35 18.12
N LEU A 128 1.86 4.13 17.93
CA LEU A 128 1.22 2.84 18.18
C LEU A 128 1.81 1.73 17.31
N ALA A 129 2.00 1.95 16.02
CA ALA A 129 2.54 0.96 15.09
C ALA A 129 4.01 0.60 15.42
N ALA A 130 4.86 1.61 15.61
CA ALA A 130 6.27 1.42 15.93
C ALA A 130 6.47 0.72 17.29
N ASP A 131 5.68 1.07 18.31
CA ASP A 131 5.73 0.45 19.64
C ASP A 131 5.28 -1.03 19.63
N HIS A 132 4.63 -1.48 18.55
CA HIS A 132 4.19 -2.86 18.35
C HIS A 132 4.94 -3.60 17.21
N GLY A 133 6.07 -3.05 16.75
CA GLY A 133 6.96 -3.76 15.83
C GLY A 133 6.60 -3.68 14.35
N ILE A 134 5.72 -2.77 13.95
CA ILE A 134 5.49 -2.43 12.55
C ILE A 134 6.55 -1.42 12.11
N ASP A 135 7.22 -1.68 11.00
CA ASP A 135 8.35 -0.89 10.51
C ASP A 135 7.96 0.04 9.35
N VAL A 136 6.95 -0.33 8.56
CA VAL A 136 6.62 0.33 7.30
C VAL A 136 5.11 0.46 7.16
N PHE A 137 4.63 1.65 6.80
CA PHE A 137 3.30 1.83 6.21
C PHE A 137 3.41 1.82 4.68
N MET A 138 2.75 0.86 4.02
CA MET A 138 2.62 0.81 2.58
C MET A 138 1.26 1.39 2.18
N TYR A 139 1.27 2.62 1.66
CA TYR A 139 0.05 3.34 1.30
C TYR A 139 -0.56 2.79 0.03
N ASP A 140 -1.85 2.48 0.05
CA ASP A 140 -2.66 2.35 -1.16
C ASP A 140 -2.70 3.72 -1.83
N TRP A 141 -1.97 3.85 -2.94
CA TRP A 141 -1.78 5.12 -3.62
C TRP A 141 -2.55 5.13 -4.94
N TYR A 142 -3.34 6.17 -5.14
CA TYR A 142 -4.28 6.26 -6.27
C TYR A 142 -3.86 7.34 -7.26
N TRP A 143 -3.73 6.93 -8.53
CA TRP A 143 -3.37 7.79 -9.64
C TRP A 143 -4.14 7.39 -10.89
N TYR A 144 -4.88 8.33 -11.46
CA TYR A 144 -5.72 8.16 -12.64
C TYR A 144 -5.32 9.20 -13.70
N SER A 145 -4.30 8.92 -14.49
CA SER A 145 -3.78 9.79 -15.55
C SER A 145 -3.53 11.25 -15.12
N GLY A 146 -3.01 11.43 -13.90
CA GLY A 146 -2.68 12.72 -13.30
C GLY A 146 -3.72 13.27 -12.33
N VAL A 147 -4.85 12.59 -12.17
CA VAL A 147 -5.79 12.85 -11.08
C VAL A 147 -5.40 11.97 -9.91
N ARG A 148 -5.17 12.56 -8.75
CA ARG A 148 -4.92 11.88 -7.49
C ARG A 148 -6.18 11.95 -6.64
N THR A 149 -6.32 11.02 -5.74
CA THR A 149 -7.39 11.02 -4.74
C THR A 149 -6.89 10.36 -3.46
N MET A 150 -7.33 10.86 -2.32
CA MET A 150 -6.97 10.36 -0.98
C MET A 150 -5.47 10.52 -0.63
N GLU A 151 -4.74 11.37 -1.33
CA GLU A 151 -3.32 11.64 -1.04
C GLU A 151 -3.10 12.41 0.27
N GLU A 152 -4.13 13.02 0.83
CA GLU A 152 -4.06 13.84 2.02
C GLU A 152 -3.57 13.06 3.24
N ALA A 153 -3.96 11.80 3.39
CA ALA A 153 -3.49 10.94 4.47
C ALA A 153 -1.95 10.81 4.49
N LEU A 154 -1.33 10.68 3.30
CA LEU A 154 0.12 10.64 3.19
C LEU A 154 0.73 12.05 3.23
N GLU A 155 0.23 12.99 2.41
CA GLU A 155 0.89 14.28 2.16
C GLU A 155 0.65 15.29 3.28
N GLN A 156 -0.52 15.29 3.90
CA GLN A 156 -0.89 16.21 5.00
C GLN A 156 -0.80 15.50 6.36
N GLY A 157 -1.14 14.22 6.43
CA GLY A 157 -1.06 13.40 7.62
C GLY A 157 0.38 12.93 7.90
N PHE A 158 0.82 11.85 7.24
CA PHE A 158 2.08 11.17 7.57
C PHE A 158 3.33 12.04 7.37
N LEU A 159 3.48 12.67 6.20
CA LEU A 159 4.66 13.47 5.89
C LEU A 159 4.77 14.74 6.73
N LYS A 160 3.72 15.15 7.45
CA LYS A 160 3.70 16.27 8.38
C LYS A 160 3.70 15.85 9.84
N ALA A 161 3.59 14.57 10.14
CA ALA A 161 3.65 14.07 11.51
C ALA A 161 5.03 14.32 12.12
N LYS A 162 5.07 14.80 13.39
CA LYS A 162 6.30 15.18 14.10
C LYS A 162 7.27 14.04 14.33
N ASN A 163 6.74 12.83 14.42
CA ASN A 163 7.46 11.58 14.71
C ASN A 163 7.56 10.64 13.49
N ARG A 164 7.32 11.14 12.26
CA ARG A 164 7.31 10.34 11.03
C ARG A 164 8.60 9.52 10.81
N ASN A 165 9.71 9.96 11.37
CA ASN A 165 11.00 9.25 11.24
C ASN A 165 11.06 7.95 12.04
N ARG A 166 10.07 7.66 12.92
CA ARG A 166 9.93 6.37 13.59
C ARG A 166 9.41 5.26 12.66
N MET A 167 8.88 5.63 11.50
CA MET A 167 8.30 4.71 10.54
C MET A 167 8.86 4.96 9.16
N LYS A 168 9.07 3.89 8.40
CA LYS A 168 9.27 3.99 6.96
C LYS A 168 7.91 4.05 6.26
N PHE A 169 7.90 4.50 5.00
CA PHE A 169 6.72 4.40 4.15
C PHE A 169 7.08 3.96 2.74
N ALA A 170 6.13 3.35 2.05
CA ALA A 170 6.22 2.97 0.65
C ALA A 170 4.88 3.17 -0.04
N LEU A 171 4.87 3.05 -1.35
CA LEU A 171 3.65 3.16 -2.15
C LEU A 171 3.30 1.84 -2.79
N MET A 172 2.01 1.51 -2.78
CA MET A 172 1.41 0.54 -3.67
C MET A 172 0.45 1.28 -4.60
N TRP A 173 0.77 1.36 -5.88
CA TRP A 173 -0.17 1.91 -6.86
C TRP A 173 -1.37 0.98 -7.00
N ALA A 174 -2.51 1.41 -6.42
CA ALA A 174 -3.79 0.74 -6.50
C ALA A 174 -4.41 0.97 -7.91
N ASN A 175 -3.74 0.43 -8.91
CA ASN A 175 -3.97 0.66 -10.34
C ASN A 175 -5.17 -0.12 -10.90
N HIS A 176 -6.36 0.15 -10.36
CA HIS A 176 -7.64 -0.40 -10.84
C HIS A 176 -8.67 0.72 -11.02
N ASP A 177 -9.72 0.47 -11.81
CA ASP A 177 -10.81 1.43 -11.92
C ASP A 177 -11.34 1.82 -10.55
N ARG A 178 -11.51 3.11 -10.31
CA ARG A 178 -12.26 3.58 -9.14
C ARG A 178 -13.74 3.40 -9.41
N ARG A 179 -14.36 2.53 -8.64
CA ARG A 179 -15.77 2.18 -8.79
C ARG A 179 -16.53 2.51 -7.53
N ASP A 180 -17.84 2.72 -7.65
CA ASP A 180 -18.71 2.76 -6.49
C ASP A 180 -18.65 1.40 -5.77
N GLN A 181 -18.09 1.41 -4.57
CA GLN A 181 -17.89 0.19 -3.76
C GLN A 181 -18.74 0.19 -2.49
N PHE A 182 -19.46 1.28 -2.23
CA PHE A 182 -20.29 1.45 -1.04
C PHE A 182 -21.75 1.38 -1.41
N TYR A 183 -22.46 0.43 -0.81
CA TYR A 183 -23.87 0.15 -1.05
C TYR A 183 -24.26 -0.04 -2.52
N PRO A 184 -23.44 -0.75 -3.32
CA PRO A 184 -23.84 -0.99 -4.70
C PRO A 184 -25.15 -1.77 -4.72
N GLU A 185 -25.97 -1.53 -5.73
CA GLU A 185 -27.15 -2.35 -5.94
C GLU A 185 -26.73 -3.79 -6.21
N HIS A 186 -27.31 -4.74 -5.46
CA HIS A 186 -26.98 -6.15 -5.58
C HIS A 186 -27.37 -6.68 -6.95
N GLY A 187 -26.40 -7.15 -7.72
CA GLY A 187 -26.59 -7.64 -9.07
C GLY A 187 -26.56 -6.58 -10.19
N ALA A 188 -26.32 -5.31 -9.85
CA ALA A 188 -26.14 -4.27 -10.86
C ALA A 188 -24.66 -3.94 -11.10
N PRO A 189 -24.27 -3.52 -12.32
CA PRO A 189 -22.93 -3.04 -12.59
C PRO A 189 -22.59 -1.81 -11.73
N ARG A 190 -21.43 -1.84 -11.08
CA ARG A 190 -20.94 -0.69 -10.31
C ARG A 190 -20.50 0.44 -11.24
N THR A 191 -20.88 1.68 -10.92
CA THR A 191 -20.44 2.87 -11.66
C THR A 191 -18.92 3.01 -11.60
N VAL A 192 -18.29 3.24 -12.73
CA VAL A 192 -16.86 3.58 -12.82
C VAL A 192 -16.72 5.10 -12.74
N TRP A 193 -16.08 5.60 -11.70
CA TRP A 193 -15.82 7.04 -11.52
C TRP A 193 -14.54 7.47 -12.21
N PHE A 194 -13.44 6.71 -12.02
CA PHE A 194 -12.19 6.91 -12.73
C PHE A 194 -11.74 5.59 -13.36
N PRO A 195 -11.72 5.49 -14.68
CA PRO A 195 -11.13 4.35 -15.37
C PRO A 195 -9.61 4.45 -15.29
N ILE A 196 -8.94 3.33 -15.07
CA ILE A 196 -7.49 3.22 -15.17
C ILE A 196 -7.10 2.86 -16.60
N ARG A 197 -6.03 3.47 -17.09
CA ARG A 197 -5.35 3.10 -18.36
C ARG A 197 -3.86 3.26 -18.16
N HIS A 198 -3.12 2.20 -18.42
CA HIS A 198 -1.68 2.22 -18.28
C HIS A 198 -1.01 2.56 -19.62
N SER A 199 -0.06 3.47 -19.56
CA SER A 199 0.80 3.83 -20.70
C SER A 199 2.20 4.21 -20.22
N SER A 200 3.18 4.17 -21.12
CA SER A 200 4.54 4.61 -20.79
C SER A 200 4.56 6.07 -20.31
N ASN A 201 3.83 6.95 -21.00
CA ASN A 201 3.73 8.35 -20.59
C ASN A 201 3.10 8.54 -19.21
N ASP A 202 2.11 7.70 -18.85
CA ASP A 202 1.49 7.80 -17.53
C ASP A 202 2.42 7.32 -16.42
N LEU A 203 3.16 6.20 -16.61
CA LEU A 203 4.17 5.77 -15.66
C LEU A 203 5.27 6.82 -15.50
N THR A 204 5.72 7.43 -16.59
CA THR A 204 6.70 8.52 -16.54
C THR A 204 6.22 9.66 -15.62
N ARG A 205 4.95 10.07 -15.76
CA ARG A 205 4.34 11.11 -14.90
C ARG A 205 4.21 10.68 -13.44
N VAL A 206 3.88 9.39 -13.20
CA VAL A 206 3.87 8.81 -11.85
C VAL A 206 5.25 8.93 -11.21
N ILE A 207 6.30 8.50 -11.91
CA ILE A 207 7.66 8.53 -11.38
C ILE A 207 8.16 9.96 -11.19
N ASP A 208 7.89 10.88 -12.13
CA ASP A 208 8.24 12.30 -11.97
C ASP A 208 7.59 12.89 -10.71
N TYR A 209 6.31 12.58 -10.49
CA TYR A 209 5.61 13.03 -9.29
C TYR A 209 6.21 12.43 -8.02
N CYS A 210 6.52 11.14 -8.00
CA CYS A 210 7.12 10.47 -6.85
C CYS A 210 8.55 10.98 -6.57
N ILE A 211 9.35 11.27 -7.58
CA ILE A 211 10.67 11.91 -7.42
C ILE A 211 10.55 13.28 -6.76
N GLU A 212 9.54 14.05 -7.14
CA GLU A 212 9.34 15.40 -6.60
C GLU A 212 8.84 15.38 -5.15
N ASN A 213 7.96 14.42 -4.79
CA ASN A 213 7.19 14.47 -3.56
C ASN A 213 7.53 13.40 -2.52
N TYR A 214 8.10 12.23 -2.90
CA TYR A 214 8.22 11.08 -2.00
C TYR A 214 9.62 10.46 -1.96
N PHE A 215 10.26 10.18 -3.11
CA PHE A 215 11.46 9.34 -3.16
C PHE A 215 12.71 9.97 -2.52
N LYS A 216 12.70 11.28 -2.30
CA LYS A 216 13.75 12.02 -1.61
C LYS A 216 13.59 12.02 -0.09
N GLU A 217 12.46 11.55 0.42
CA GLU A 217 12.23 11.46 1.85
C GLU A 217 13.17 10.41 2.48
N PRO A 218 13.85 10.74 3.59
CA PRO A 218 14.87 9.86 4.17
C PRO A 218 14.29 8.54 4.68
N ASN A 219 13.03 8.51 5.06
CA ASN A 219 12.29 7.36 5.55
C ASN A 219 11.45 6.64 4.47
N TYR A 220 11.65 6.96 3.17
CA TYR A 220 11.10 6.13 2.11
C TYR A 220 11.73 4.73 2.15
N TRP A 221 10.89 3.68 2.15
CA TRP A 221 11.37 2.30 2.31
C TRP A 221 12.21 1.85 1.12
N LYS A 222 13.38 1.29 1.43
CA LYS A 222 14.33 0.76 0.45
C LYS A 222 14.56 -0.71 0.72
N VAL A 223 14.60 -1.50 -0.34
CA VAL A 223 14.86 -2.94 -0.34
C VAL A 223 16.01 -3.22 -1.29
N ASP A 224 17.03 -3.92 -0.82
CA ASP A 224 18.27 -4.18 -1.58
C ASP A 224 18.89 -2.90 -2.18
N GLY A 225 18.79 -1.79 -1.45
CA GLY A 225 19.27 -0.49 -1.90
C GLY A 225 18.35 0.21 -2.92
N GLY A 226 17.27 -0.42 -3.38
CA GLY A 226 16.29 0.15 -4.31
C GLY A 226 15.06 0.73 -3.62
N LEU A 227 14.45 1.75 -4.22
CA LEU A 227 13.20 2.36 -3.76
C LEU A 227 12.03 1.39 -3.99
N PHE A 228 11.36 0.97 -2.93
CA PHE A 228 10.25 0.01 -3.05
C PHE A 228 9.00 0.67 -3.65
N PHE A 229 8.47 0.09 -4.73
CA PHE A 229 7.22 0.52 -5.34
C PHE A 229 6.42 -0.69 -5.81
N SER A 230 5.21 -0.84 -5.27
CA SER A 230 4.33 -1.96 -5.62
C SER A 230 3.26 -1.57 -6.64
N ILE A 231 2.92 -2.51 -7.53
CA ILE A 231 1.83 -2.38 -8.51
C ILE A 231 0.78 -3.44 -8.20
N TYR A 232 -0.44 -3.01 -7.85
CA TYR A 232 -1.51 -3.90 -7.40
C TYR A 232 -2.00 -4.86 -8.51
N ARG A 233 -2.33 -4.35 -9.71
CA ARG A 233 -2.71 -5.17 -10.87
C ARG A 233 -1.52 -5.30 -11.83
N ALA A 234 -0.46 -5.94 -11.36
CA ALA A 234 0.81 -5.99 -12.07
C ALA A 234 0.72 -6.72 -13.42
N GLU A 235 0.00 -7.84 -13.50
CA GLU A 235 -0.18 -8.57 -14.77
C GLU A 235 -0.96 -7.75 -15.81
N ASN A 236 -2.00 -7.02 -15.36
CA ASN A 236 -2.75 -6.11 -16.24
C ASN A 236 -1.87 -4.96 -16.71
N PHE A 237 -1.06 -4.38 -15.81
CA PHE A 237 -0.09 -3.34 -16.15
C PHE A 237 0.86 -3.82 -17.26
N VAL A 238 1.49 -4.97 -17.08
CA VAL A 238 2.39 -5.55 -18.09
C VAL A 238 1.68 -5.75 -19.42
N LYS A 239 0.45 -6.26 -19.40
CA LYS A 239 -0.36 -6.45 -20.61
C LYS A 239 -0.66 -5.13 -21.33
N GLU A 240 -1.07 -4.09 -20.60
CA GLU A 240 -1.44 -2.79 -21.19
C GLU A 240 -0.22 -1.98 -21.69
N ILE A 241 0.95 -2.13 -21.06
CA ILE A 241 2.22 -1.58 -21.57
C ILE A 241 2.65 -2.28 -22.88
N GLY A 242 2.13 -3.47 -23.15
CA GLY A 242 2.40 -4.23 -24.39
C GLY A 242 3.38 -5.38 -24.23
N GLY A 243 3.44 -5.96 -23.02
CA GLY A 243 4.17 -7.18 -22.71
C GLY A 243 5.47 -6.98 -21.92
N GLN A 244 6.11 -8.09 -21.62
CA GLN A 244 7.25 -8.17 -20.69
C GLN A 244 8.44 -7.33 -21.13
N GLU A 245 8.84 -7.44 -22.40
CA GLU A 245 10.01 -6.73 -22.95
C GLU A 245 9.82 -5.21 -22.92
N LYS A 246 8.62 -4.74 -23.32
CA LYS A 246 8.31 -3.30 -23.27
C LYS A 246 8.23 -2.77 -21.85
N THR A 247 7.69 -3.57 -20.92
CA THR A 247 7.64 -3.18 -19.50
C THR A 247 9.04 -3.10 -18.93
N LYS A 248 9.90 -4.09 -19.22
CA LYS A 248 11.29 -4.07 -18.76
C LYS A 248 12.04 -2.84 -19.31
N ALA A 249 11.93 -2.56 -20.60
CA ALA A 249 12.55 -1.38 -21.21
C ALA A 249 12.06 -0.07 -20.57
N LEU A 250 10.76 0.02 -20.28
CA LEU A 250 10.17 1.17 -19.58
C LEU A 250 10.70 1.30 -18.14
N PHE A 251 10.88 0.20 -17.42
CA PHE A 251 11.47 0.20 -16.08
C PHE A 251 12.94 0.62 -16.10
N ASP A 252 13.70 0.18 -17.12
CA ASP A 252 15.08 0.61 -17.32
C ASP A 252 15.14 2.13 -17.59
N GLU A 253 14.21 2.70 -18.39
CA GLU A 253 14.07 4.14 -18.61
C GLU A 253 13.76 4.90 -17.31
N MET A 254 12.86 4.38 -16.47
CA MET A 254 12.56 4.99 -15.17
C MET A 254 13.77 4.97 -14.23
N ASN A 255 14.61 3.93 -14.29
CA ASN A 255 15.84 3.89 -13.51
C ASN A 255 16.87 4.94 -13.96
N GLU A 256 16.98 5.24 -15.26
CA GLU A 256 17.83 6.35 -15.71
C GLU A 256 17.31 7.71 -15.22
N LYS A 257 15.98 7.93 -15.19
CA LYS A 257 15.40 9.15 -14.60
C LYS A 257 15.72 9.28 -13.10
N LEU A 258 15.66 8.18 -12.35
CA LEU A 258 16.03 8.18 -10.92
C LEU A 258 17.50 8.51 -10.72
N LYS A 259 18.38 7.96 -11.54
CA LYS A 259 19.81 8.23 -11.54
C LYS A 259 20.11 9.69 -11.86
N GLU A 260 19.41 10.30 -12.84
CA GLU A 260 19.50 11.74 -13.13
C GLU A 260 19.07 12.60 -11.94
N ALA A 261 18.11 12.11 -11.14
CA ALA A 261 17.66 12.73 -9.88
C ALA A 261 18.59 12.42 -8.68
N CYS A 262 19.70 11.72 -8.88
CA CYS A 262 20.61 11.23 -7.82
C CYS A 262 19.93 10.31 -6.81
N LEU A 263 18.97 9.49 -7.24
CA LEU A 263 18.23 8.52 -6.44
C LEU A 263 18.66 7.08 -6.77
N PRO A 264 18.46 6.14 -5.82
CA PRO A 264 18.66 4.72 -6.10
C PRO A 264 17.69 4.21 -7.18
N PRO A 265 18.00 3.06 -7.80
CA PRO A 265 17.07 2.41 -8.73
C PRO A 265 15.79 1.98 -8.01
N MET A 266 14.74 1.67 -8.79
CA MET A 266 13.50 1.15 -8.25
C MET A 266 13.61 -0.34 -7.91
N HIS A 267 13.03 -0.73 -6.77
CA HIS A 267 12.66 -2.10 -6.46
C HIS A 267 11.18 -2.29 -6.82
N TRP A 268 10.92 -2.76 -8.04
CA TRP A 268 9.57 -3.00 -8.52
C TRP A 268 8.98 -4.24 -7.87
N SER A 269 7.86 -4.12 -7.19
CA SER A 269 7.10 -5.23 -6.64
C SER A 269 5.73 -5.33 -7.30
N GLY A 270 5.20 -6.55 -7.45
CA GLY A 270 3.90 -6.75 -8.08
C GLY A 270 3.02 -7.73 -7.32
N MET A 271 1.70 -7.46 -7.23
CA MET A 271 0.79 -8.42 -6.61
C MET A 271 0.30 -9.43 -7.63
N VAL A 272 0.52 -10.72 -7.33
CA VAL A 272 0.14 -11.87 -8.16
C VAL A 272 -0.38 -13.01 -7.31
N LEU A 273 -1.17 -13.90 -7.93
CA LEU A 273 -1.75 -15.06 -7.26
C LEU A 273 -0.99 -16.36 -7.54
N THR A 274 -0.28 -16.44 -8.67
CA THR A 274 0.28 -17.70 -9.15
C THR A 274 1.78 -17.60 -9.46
N PRO A 275 2.52 -18.72 -9.37
CA PRO A 275 3.92 -18.76 -9.79
C PRO A 275 4.12 -18.36 -11.26
N GLU A 276 3.18 -18.70 -12.13
CA GLU A 276 3.22 -18.33 -13.55
C GLU A 276 3.14 -16.82 -13.74
N GLY A 277 2.28 -16.14 -12.93
CA GLY A 277 2.23 -14.69 -12.85
C GLY A 277 3.55 -14.10 -12.34
N ALA A 278 4.16 -14.70 -11.32
CA ALA A 278 5.45 -14.25 -10.80
C ALA A 278 6.57 -14.38 -11.85
N GLU A 279 6.62 -15.48 -12.61
CA GLU A 279 7.59 -15.64 -13.69
C GLU A 279 7.36 -14.67 -14.85
N LEU A 280 6.08 -14.32 -15.13
CA LEU A 280 5.75 -13.25 -16.08
C LEU A 280 6.32 -11.91 -15.60
N LEU A 281 6.10 -11.58 -14.32
CA LEU A 281 6.60 -10.32 -13.73
C LEU A 281 8.13 -10.28 -13.69
N LYS A 282 8.80 -11.40 -13.37
CA LYS A 282 10.26 -11.50 -13.41
C LYS A 282 10.82 -11.11 -14.79
N LYS A 283 10.24 -11.66 -15.86
CA LYS A 283 10.63 -11.33 -17.24
C LYS A 283 10.34 -9.88 -17.60
N ALA A 284 9.34 -9.27 -16.95
CA ALA A 284 9.00 -7.85 -17.09
C ALA A 284 9.88 -6.91 -16.26
N GLY A 285 10.85 -7.43 -15.48
CA GLY A 285 11.79 -6.63 -14.70
C GLY A 285 11.37 -6.33 -13.26
N PHE A 286 10.35 -7.02 -12.73
CA PHE A 286 10.02 -6.93 -11.31
C PHE A 286 11.08 -7.63 -10.45
N SER A 287 11.28 -7.12 -9.24
CA SER A 287 12.26 -7.61 -8.26
C SER A 287 11.63 -8.53 -7.21
N SER A 288 10.34 -8.34 -6.90
CA SER A 288 9.61 -9.17 -5.94
C SER A 288 8.13 -9.24 -6.25
N THR A 289 7.44 -10.15 -5.55
CA THR A 289 5.98 -10.28 -5.59
C THR A 289 5.40 -10.30 -4.19
N SER A 290 4.11 -10.04 -4.09
CA SER A 290 3.30 -10.25 -2.90
C SER A 290 1.85 -10.52 -3.30
N ARG A 291 0.95 -10.52 -2.32
CA ARG A 291 -0.49 -10.56 -2.49
C ARG A 291 -1.15 -9.60 -1.52
N TYR A 292 -2.29 -8.99 -1.89
CA TYR A 292 -3.02 -8.10 -0.98
C TYR A 292 -3.66 -8.89 0.17
N ASN A 293 -4.38 -9.96 -0.16
CA ASN A 293 -4.96 -10.91 0.79
C ASN A 293 -5.02 -12.31 0.18
N ILE A 294 -5.20 -13.31 1.01
CA ILE A 294 -5.41 -14.70 0.60
C ILE A 294 -6.67 -15.21 1.28
N LYS A 295 -7.58 -15.79 0.49
CA LYS A 295 -8.80 -16.45 0.96
C LYS A 295 -8.71 -17.94 0.64
N SER A 296 -9.32 -18.77 1.46
CA SER A 296 -9.31 -20.24 1.24
C SER A 296 -10.19 -20.66 0.06
N GLY A 297 -11.24 -19.89 -0.20
CA GLY A 297 -12.30 -20.25 -1.13
C GLY A 297 -13.21 -21.37 -0.62
N LYS A 298 -13.00 -21.85 0.62
CA LYS A 298 -13.89 -22.81 1.28
C LYS A 298 -15.00 -22.03 1.98
N VAL A 299 -16.20 -22.11 1.45
CA VAL A 299 -17.37 -21.40 1.96
C VAL A 299 -18.32 -22.39 2.60
N ASP A 300 -18.63 -22.20 3.88
CA ASP A 300 -19.60 -23.00 4.61
C ASP A 300 -21.04 -22.71 4.12
N PRO A 301 -22.02 -23.61 4.37
CA PRO A 301 -23.39 -23.44 3.90
C PRO A 301 -24.08 -22.15 4.39
N ASP A 302 -23.64 -21.58 5.52
CA ASP A 302 -24.11 -20.30 6.06
C ASP A 302 -23.42 -19.07 5.45
N PHE A 303 -22.66 -19.28 4.37
CA PHE A 303 -21.92 -18.26 3.63
C PHE A 303 -20.79 -17.60 4.45
N THR A 304 -20.22 -18.34 5.39
CA THR A 304 -19.01 -17.94 6.11
C THR A 304 -17.77 -18.70 5.62
N GLU A 305 -16.58 -18.21 5.97
CA GLU A 305 -15.28 -18.87 5.77
C GLU A 305 -14.57 -18.96 7.12
N LYS A 306 -14.04 -20.14 7.47
CA LYS A 306 -13.30 -20.29 8.72
C LYS A 306 -11.90 -19.68 8.62
N TYR A 307 -11.50 -18.96 9.66
CA TYR A 307 -10.16 -18.37 9.67
C TYR A 307 -9.04 -19.40 9.62
N GLU A 308 -9.24 -20.61 10.19
CA GLU A 308 -8.29 -21.71 10.07
C GLU A 308 -8.07 -22.16 8.62
N ASP A 309 -9.12 -22.21 7.82
CA ASP A 309 -9.00 -22.52 6.39
C ASP A 309 -8.26 -21.40 5.65
N MET A 310 -8.46 -20.15 6.06
CA MET A 310 -7.70 -19.02 5.54
C MET A 310 -6.22 -19.10 5.95
N MET A 311 -5.90 -19.45 7.19
CA MET A 311 -4.51 -19.66 7.65
C MET A 311 -3.81 -20.73 6.80
N ASP A 312 -4.44 -21.89 6.62
CA ASP A 312 -3.95 -22.97 5.76
C ASP A 312 -3.68 -22.52 4.32
N ALA A 313 -4.57 -21.69 3.78
CA ALA A 313 -4.43 -21.15 2.43
C ALA A 313 -3.22 -20.21 2.31
N HIS A 314 -2.93 -19.42 3.35
CA HIS A 314 -1.75 -18.57 3.41
C HIS A 314 -0.46 -19.39 3.33
N VAL A 315 -0.30 -20.38 4.22
CA VAL A 315 0.89 -21.24 4.27
C VAL A 315 1.09 -21.97 2.93
N LYS A 316 0.05 -22.60 2.39
CA LYS A 316 0.11 -23.27 1.08
C LYS A 316 0.46 -22.34 -0.06
N HIS A 317 -0.02 -21.10 -0.02
CA HIS A 317 0.32 -20.10 -1.03
C HIS A 317 1.81 -19.74 -0.97
N TRP A 318 2.34 -19.43 0.21
CA TRP A 318 3.76 -19.08 0.38
C TRP A 318 4.67 -20.22 -0.08
N GLU A 319 4.41 -21.46 0.37
CA GLU A 319 5.15 -22.65 -0.06
C GLU A 319 5.11 -22.86 -1.58
N LYS A 320 3.93 -22.67 -2.19
CA LYS A 320 3.76 -22.80 -3.63
C LYS A 320 4.55 -21.73 -4.39
N MET A 321 4.54 -20.48 -3.91
CA MET A 321 5.29 -19.38 -4.53
C MET A 321 6.79 -19.64 -4.43
N THR A 322 7.32 -19.96 -3.26
CA THR A 322 8.75 -20.25 -3.05
C THR A 322 9.22 -21.46 -3.85
N SER A 323 8.41 -22.53 -3.93
CA SER A 323 8.84 -23.78 -4.60
C SER A 323 8.76 -23.73 -6.12
N LYS A 324 7.96 -22.82 -6.69
CA LYS A 324 7.63 -22.79 -8.13
C LYS A 324 7.96 -21.48 -8.84
N SER A 325 8.41 -20.46 -8.12
CA SER A 325 8.89 -19.21 -8.69
C SER A 325 10.31 -18.93 -8.20
N SER A 326 11.11 -18.31 -9.04
CA SER A 326 12.44 -17.83 -8.70
C SER A 326 12.45 -16.35 -8.30
N LEU A 327 11.29 -15.69 -8.30
CA LEU A 327 11.12 -14.31 -7.85
C LEU A 327 10.76 -14.31 -6.36
N VAL A 328 11.42 -13.46 -5.58
CA VAL A 328 11.14 -13.32 -4.15
C VAL A 328 9.65 -13.05 -3.93
N ASN A 329 9.01 -13.81 -3.03
CA ASN A 329 7.64 -13.58 -2.61
C ASN A 329 7.60 -13.06 -1.17
N ILE A 330 7.08 -11.85 -0.97
CA ILE A 330 6.83 -11.27 0.34
C ILE A 330 5.53 -11.87 0.88
N PRO A 331 5.56 -12.70 1.94
CA PRO A 331 4.34 -13.32 2.46
C PRO A 331 3.38 -12.26 3.00
N VAL A 332 2.09 -12.37 2.67
CA VAL A 332 1.04 -11.58 3.27
C VAL A 332 0.38 -12.35 4.40
N VAL A 333 0.01 -11.66 5.47
CA VAL A 333 -0.79 -12.15 6.59
C VAL A 333 -2.05 -11.30 6.70
N THR A 334 -3.22 -11.93 6.50
CA THR A 334 -4.52 -11.27 6.59
C THR A 334 -5.14 -11.54 7.97
N MET A 335 -5.55 -10.49 8.70
CA MET A 335 -6.08 -10.66 10.05
C MET A 335 -7.54 -11.11 10.09
N GLY A 336 -8.27 -10.97 9.01
CA GLY A 336 -9.68 -11.31 8.85
C GLY A 336 -10.25 -10.78 7.56
N TRP A 337 -11.57 -11.00 7.31
CA TRP A 337 -12.25 -10.44 6.15
C TRP A 337 -13.76 -10.33 6.41
N ASP A 338 -14.28 -9.11 6.31
CA ASP A 338 -15.71 -8.82 6.44
C ASP A 338 -16.05 -7.54 5.68
N ALA A 339 -16.54 -7.67 4.45
CA ALA A 339 -16.92 -6.54 3.60
C ALA A 339 -18.40 -6.12 3.77
N THR A 340 -19.09 -6.62 4.79
CA THR A 340 -20.53 -6.32 5.00
C THR A 340 -20.83 -4.85 5.28
N PRO A 341 -19.94 -4.02 5.84
CA PRO A 341 -20.17 -2.57 5.94
C PRO A 341 -20.35 -1.91 4.57
N ARG A 342 -19.70 -2.41 3.52
CA ARG A 342 -19.82 -1.91 2.14
C ARG A 342 -21.08 -2.37 1.41
N CYS A 343 -21.84 -3.34 1.99
CA CYS A 343 -23.07 -3.86 1.41
C CYS A 343 -24.27 -3.01 1.82
N ARG A 344 -25.30 -3.00 1.00
CA ARG A 344 -26.61 -2.50 1.42
C ARG A 344 -27.10 -3.29 2.62
N GLN A 345 -27.47 -2.59 3.69
CA GLN A 345 -27.82 -3.23 4.95
C GLN A 345 -29.16 -3.95 4.93
N ASP A 346 -30.03 -3.67 3.94
CA ASP A 346 -31.33 -4.30 3.70
C ASP A 346 -31.26 -5.60 2.90
N VAL A 347 -30.12 -5.95 2.28
CA VAL A 347 -29.94 -7.22 1.57
C VAL A 347 -29.82 -8.36 2.57
N PRO A 348 -30.67 -9.42 2.42
CA PRO A 348 -30.66 -10.54 3.36
C PRO A 348 -29.42 -11.41 3.23
N TRP A 349 -29.06 -12.03 4.35
CA TRP A 349 -28.00 -13.04 4.43
C TRP A 349 -28.60 -14.46 4.35
N PRO A 350 -27.95 -15.45 3.72
CA PRO A 350 -26.72 -15.31 2.90
C PRO A 350 -26.99 -14.63 1.57
N TYR A 351 -25.97 -13.93 1.02
CA TYR A 351 -26.11 -13.23 -0.24
C TYR A 351 -26.31 -14.20 -1.42
N SER A 352 -27.25 -13.89 -2.30
CA SER A 352 -27.56 -14.72 -3.48
C SER A 352 -26.51 -14.62 -4.58
N LEU A 353 -25.86 -13.46 -4.73
CA LEU A 353 -24.76 -13.24 -5.69
C LEU A 353 -23.44 -13.15 -4.94
N LYS A 354 -22.40 -13.79 -5.49
CA LYS A 354 -21.06 -13.87 -4.91
C LYS A 354 -20.12 -12.89 -5.59
N GLU A 355 -20.47 -11.61 -5.56
CA GLU A 355 -19.67 -10.53 -6.14
C GLU A 355 -19.31 -9.53 -5.05
N TYR A 356 -18.10 -8.97 -5.13
CA TYR A 356 -17.67 -7.95 -4.18
C TYR A 356 -18.58 -6.70 -4.22
N PRO A 357 -19.04 -6.16 -3.06
CA PRO A 357 -18.67 -6.52 -1.68
C PRO A 357 -19.49 -7.66 -1.07
N TYR A 358 -20.45 -8.26 -1.76
CA TYR A 358 -21.34 -9.34 -1.31
C TYR A 358 -20.61 -10.69 -1.32
N VAL A 359 -19.62 -10.84 -0.45
CA VAL A 359 -18.73 -12.00 -0.35
C VAL A 359 -18.84 -12.66 1.03
N PRO A 360 -18.36 -13.92 1.20
CA PRO A 360 -18.36 -14.58 2.49
C PRO A 360 -17.59 -13.78 3.56
N VAL A 361 -18.08 -13.87 4.80
CA VAL A 361 -17.41 -13.30 5.97
C VAL A 361 -16.49 -14.35 6.59
N VAL A 362 -15.27 -13.96 6.92
CA VAL A 362 -14.35 -14.81 7.68
C VAL A 362 -14.70 -14.74 9.16
N VAL A 363 -14.91 -15.91 9.76
CA VAL A 363 -15.27 -16.06 11.17
C VAL A 363 -14.20 -16.80 11.94
N GLY A 364 -14.15 -16.54 13.26
CA GLY A 364 -13.21 -17.21 14.14
C GLY A 364 -11.79 -16.64 14.13
N ASN A 365 -11.56 -15.51 13.48
CA ASN A 365 -10.31 -14.76 13.60
C ASN A 365 -10.19 -14.20 15.02
N THR A 366 -9.13 -14.61 15.72
CA THR A 366 -8.82 -14.16 17.07
C THR A 366 -7.37 -13.69 17.13
N PRO A 367 -6.99 -12.81 18.08
CA PRO A 367 -5.59 -12.41 18.25
C PRO A 367 -4.63 -13.59 18.36
N LYS A 368 -5.03 -14.67 19.07
CA LYS A 368 -4.20 -15.88 19.21
C LYS A 368 -3.98 -16.64 17.90
N ARG A 369 -5.02 -16.77 17.05
CA ARG A 369 -4.88 -17.40 15.73
C ARG A 369 -4.08 -16.52 14.77
N PHE A 370 -4.26 -15.23 14.85
CA PHE A 370 -3.46 -14.27 14.10
C PHE A 370 -1.99 -14.34 14.50
N GLU A 371 -1.67 -14.43 15.81
CA GLU A 371 -0.31 -14.63 16.32
C GLU A 371 0.31 -15.93 15.76
N GLN A 372 -0.46 -17.02 15.68
CA GLN A 372 0.02 -18.25 15.08
C GLN A 372 0.37 -18.07 13.59
N LEU A 373 -0.49 -17.41 12.81
CA LEU A 373 -0.23 -17.14 11.39
C LEU A 373 0.99 -16.21 11.21
N LEU A 374 1.18 -15.23 12.08
CA LEU A 374 2.39 -14.40 12.11
C LEU A 374 3.65 -15.24 12.39
N GLN A 375 3.58 -16.18 13.33
CA GLN A 375 4.69 -17.10 13.63
C GLN A 375 5.02 -18.00 12.45
N ASP A 376 3.99 -18.49 11.73
CA ASP A 376 4.16 -19.30 10.52
C ASP A 376 4.83 -18.47 9.41
N ALA A 377 4.45 -17.20 9.26
CA ALA A 377 5.08 -16.27 8.30
C ALA A 377 6.55 -15.98 8.67
N ALA A 378 6.85 -15.76 9.96
CA ALA A 378 8.21 -15.55 10.43
C ALA A 378 9.10 -16.78 10.18
N ASN A 379 8.57 -17.99 10.45
CA ASN A 379 9.25 -19.25 10.16
C ASN A 379 9.44 -19.46 8.66
N HIS A 380 8.45 -19.11 7.84
CA HIS A 380 8.55 -19.15 6.39
C HIS A 380 9.69 -18.25 5.90
N CYS A 381 9.71 -16.96 6.28
CA CYS A 381 10.78 -16.03 5.91
C CYS A 381 12.17 -16.53 6.31
N LYS A 382 12.30 -17.14 7.49
CA LYS A 382 13.57 -17.70 7.97
C LYS A 382 14.08 -18.87 7.12
N ASN A 383 13.15 -19.67 6.59
CA ASN A 383 13.46 -20.91 5.88
C ASN A 383 13.43 -20.76 4.35
N ASP A 384 12.89 -19.65 3.83
CA ASP A 384 12.81 -19.38 2.40
C ASP A 384 14.22 -19.05 1.84
N PRO A 385 14.72 -19.83 0.85
CA PRO A 385 16.03 -19.58 0.25
C PRO A 385 16.14 -18.23 -0.50
N HIS A 386 15.01 -17.61 -0.81
CA HIS A 386 14.97 -16.30 -1.45
C HIS A 386 15.02 -15.14 -0.45
N HIS A 387 14.99 -15.42 0.85
CA HIS A 387 15.09 -14.44 1.94
C HIS A 387 14.14 -13.25 1.78
N PRO A 388 12.81 -13.43 1.96
CA PRO A 388 11.84 -12.34 1.83
C PRO A 388 12.21 -11.13 2.69
N TYR A 389 12.11 -9.95 2.10
CA TYR A 389 12.54 -8.68 2.74
C TYR A 389 11.63 -8.25 3.89
N GLY A 390 10.39 -8.75 3.90
CA GLY A 390 9.40 -8.38 4.88
C GLY A 390 8.25 -9.35 4.97
N VAL A 391 7.33 -9.07 5.89
CA VAL A 391 6.01 -9.67 6.02
C VAL A 391 4.98 -8.56 5.82
N LEU A 392 4.07 -8.74 4.84
CA LEU A 392 3.01 -7.79 4.57
C LEU A 392 1.79 -8.10 5.44
N LEU A 393 1.23 -7.11 6.13
CA LEU A 393 0.01 -7.23 6.91
C LEU A 393 -1.16 -6.57 6.18
N ASN A 394 -2.22 -7.30 5.95
CA ASN A 394 -3.48 -6.79 5.43
C ASN A 394 -4.50 -6.70 6.58
N ALA A 395 -4.79 -5.46 7.08
CA ALA A 395 -4.22 -4.15 6.79
C ALA A 395 -4.11 -3.34 8.08
N TRP A 396 -3.53 -2.14 8.03
CA TRP A 396 -3.51 -1.24 9.18
C TRP A 396 -4.92 -0.77 9.57
N ASN A 397 -5.69 -0.34 8.58
CA ASN A 397 -6.92 0.42 8.81
C ASN A 397 -8.06 0.15 7.82
N GLU A 398 -8.12 -1.00 7.16
CA GLU A 398 -9.21 -1.28 6.22
C GLU A 398 -10.45 -1.85 6.93
N TRP A 399 -11.09 -1.00 7.76
CA TRP A 399 -12.21 -1.34 8.64
C TRP A 399 -13.43 -1.88 7.89
N THR A 400 -13.77 -1.28 6.75
CA THR A 400 -14.95 -1.68 5.97
C THR A 400 -14.79 -3.01 5.22
N GLU A 401 -13.57 -3.59 5.25
CA GLU A 401 -13.29 -4.96 4.81
C GLU A 401 -12.96 -5.91 5.98
N GLY A 402 -13.04 -5.42 7.22
CA GLY A 402 -12.74 -6.21 8.41
C GLY A 402 -11.27 -6.56 8.58
N CYS A 403 -10.37 -5.77 7.96
CA CYS A 403 -8.92 -5.92 8.01
C CYS A 403 -8.30 -4.68 8.64
N TYR A 404 -8.08 -4.69 9.96
CA TYR A 404 -7.55 -3.52 10.67
C TYR A 404 -6.78 -3.95 11.91
N LEU A 405 -5.80 -3.15 12.30
CA LEU A 405 -4.94 -3.35 13.47
C LEU A 405 -5.13 -2.24 14.52
N LEU A 406 -5.76 -1.13 14.14
CA LEU A 406 -6.11 -0.06 15.06
C LEU A 406 -6.97 -0.56 16.22
N PRO A 407 -6.86 0.03 17.43
CA PRO A 407 -7.57 -0.43 18.61
C PRO A 407 -9.08 -0.47 18.44
N GLU A 408 -9.69 -1.61 18.70
CA GLU A 408 -11.12 -1.88 18.55
C GLU A 408 -11.75 -2.16 19.93
N SER A 409 -13.00 -1.83 20.08
CA SER A 409 -13.70 -1.84 21.39
C SER A 409 -13.75 -3.21 22.09
N ARG A 410 -13.69 -4.33 21.36
CA ARG A 410 -13.77 -5.70 21.90
C ARG A 410 -12.41 -6.31 22.20
N THR A 411 -11.43 -6.03 21.33
CA THR A 411 -10.10 -6.65 21.38
C THR A 411 -8.99 -5.69 21.82
N GLY A 412 -9.28 -4.39 21.89
CA GLY A 412 -8.27 -3.38 22.22
C GLY A 412 -7.09 -3.43 21.27
N THR A 413 -5.88 -3.57 21.81
CA THR A 413 -4.60 -3.69 21.06
C THR A 413 -4.13 -5.14 20.86
N ALA A 414 -4.96 -6.15 21.16
CA ALA A 414 -4.51 -7.54 21.21
C ALA A 414 -3.90 -8.07 19.88
N TYR A 415 -4.35 -7.58 18.72
CA TYR A 415 -3.76 -7.90 17.43
C TYR A 415 -2.37 -7.26 17.26
N LEU A 416 -2.18 -6.06 17.77
CA LEU A 416 -0.88 -5.38 17.78
C LEU A 416 0.10 -6.07 18.75
N GLU A 417 -0.37 -6.48 19.93
CA GLU A 417 0.43 -7.27 20.86
C GLU A 417 0.90 -8.60 20.25
N ALA A 418 0.04 -9.26 19.44
CA ALA A 418 0.41 -10.45 18.69
C ALA A 418 1.59 -10.19 17.73
N ILE A 419 1.60 -9.05 17.02
CA ILE A 419 2.73 -8.67 16.15
C ILE A 419 3.99 -8.47 16.98
N LYS A 420 3.89 -7.73 18.09
CA LYS A 420 5.01 -7.48 19.00
C LYS A 420 5.59 -8.76 19.60
N ASN A 421 4.75 -9.71 19.97
CA ASN A 421 5.17 -11.00 20.51
C ASN A 421 6.02 -11.79 19.51
N VAL A 422 5.67 -11.75 18.22
CA VAL A 422 6.36 -12.53 17.19
C VAL A 422 7.61 -11.81 16.65
N PHE A 423 7.51 -10.53 16.39
CA PHE A 423 8.58 -9.79 15.71
C PHE A 423 9.40 -8.88 16.64
N GLY A 424 8.89 -8.53 17.81
CA GLY A 424 9.51 -7.54 18.68
C GLY A 424 9.50 -6.12 18.07
N THR A 425 10.17 -5.20 18.73
CA THR A 425 10.39 -3.83 18.19
C THR A 425 11.82 -3.70 17.68
N LYS A 426 12.05 -2.81 16.70
CA LYS A 426 13.38 -2.35 16.32
C LYS A 426 13.68 -1.04 17.06
N ASP A 427 14.92 -0.86 17.50
CA ASP A 427 15.38 0.45 17.93
C ASP A 427 15.49 1.35 16.69
N HIS A 428 14.79 2.49 16.71
CA HIS A 428 14.71 3.47 15.62
C HIS A 428 15.57 4.70 15.91
#